data_57716c38e3a11b5ad648f5d7878f0e3f
#
_entry.id   57716c38e3a11b5ad648f5d7878f0e3f
#
_cell.length_a   1.000
_cell.length_b   1.000
_cell.length_c   1.000
_cell.angle_alpha   90.00
_cell.angle_beta   90.00
_cell.angle_gamma   90.00
#
_symmetry.space_group_name_H-M   'P 1'
#
loop_
_entity.id
_entity.type
_entity.pdbx_description
1 polymer ?
#
loop_
_entity_poly.entity_id
_entity_poly.type
_entity_poly.pdbx_seq_one_letter_code
_entity_poly.pdbx_strand_id
1 'polypeptide(L)'
;MATITLTVDVTDTEQAILLNDLTSIDDWLQGAMDGKKANCWKRMQQEWTTKLMNDESFTDSIPSNQADFVALVTARADYNKRTERDALEGA
;
A
#
# COMPACT_ATOMS: atom_id res chain seq x y z
N MET A 1 -8.89 -12.60 6.78
CA MET A 1 -8.35 -11.28 6.41
C MET A 1 -9.50 -10.31 6.22
N ALA A 2 -9.44 -9.17 6.85
CA ALA A 2 -10.50 -8.17 6.72
C ALA A 2 -10.43 -7.45 5.37
N THR A 3 -11.58 -7.17 4.80
CA THR A 3 -11.71 -6.42 3.56
C THR A 3 -12.29 -5.05 3.88
N ILE A 4 -11.69 -4.01 3.35
CA ILE A 4 -12.19 -2.64 3.48
C ILE A 4 -12.77 -2.23 2.14
N THR A 5 -14.02 -1.76 2.15
CA THR A 5 -14.66 -1.21 0.96
C THR A 5 -14.48 0.31 0.97
N LEU A 6 -13.88 0.83 -0.08
CA LEU A 6 -13.63 2.26 -0.23
C LEU A 6 -14.54 2.82 -1.32
N THR A 7 -15.00 4.05 -1.13
CA THR A 7 -15.87 4.71 -2.09
C THR A 7 -15.20 5.96 -2.66
N VAL A 8 -15.54 6.27 -3.91
CA VAL A 8 -15.07 7.48 -4.59
C VAL A 8 -16.30 8.20 -5.11
N ASP A 9 -16.37 9.50 -4.88
CA ASP A 9 -17.49 10.32 -5.31
C ASP A 9 -17.26 10.86 -6.72
N VAL A 10 -18.24 10.67 -7.58
CA VAL A 10 -18.27 11.28 -8.91
C VAL A 10 -19.66 11.87 -9.13
N THR A 11 -19.73 13.04 -9.76
CA THR A 11 -21.00 13.66 -10.09
C THR A 11 -21.61 12.98 -11.33
N ASP A 12 -22.90 13.24 -11.59
CA ASP A 12 -23.55 12.70 -12.79
C ASP A 12 -22.83 13.13 -14.07
N THR A 13 -22.36 14.38 -14.12
CA THR A 13 -21.60 14.88 -15.26
C THR A 13 -20.28 14.17 -15.42
N GLU A 14 -19.55 13.98 -14.32
CA GLU A 14 -18.28 13.25 -14.32
C GLU A 14 -18.45 11.80 -14.71
N GLN A 15 -19.54 11.15 -14.25
CA GLN A 15 -19.87 9.79 -14.64
C GLN A 15 -20.06 9.68 -16.16
N ALA A 16 -20.77 10.61 -16.75
CA ALA A 16 -20.97 10.64 -18.20
C ALA A 16 -19.65 10.82 -18.96
N ILE A 17 -18.77 11.66 -18.45
CA ILE A 17 -17.44 11.87 -19.03
C ILE A 17 -16.61 10.59 -18.98
N LEU A 18 -16.61 9.93 -17.84
CA LEU A 18 -15.85 8.68 -17.66
C LEU A 18 -16.37 7.55 -18.55
N LEU A 19 -17.70 7.42 -18.65
CA LEU A 19 -18.33 6.39 -19.48
C LEU A 19 -18.19 6.65 -20.97
N ASN A 20 -17.86 7.87 -21.37
CA ASN A 20 -17.52 8.15 -22.76
C ASN A 20 -16.24 7.42 -23.18
N ASP A 21 -15.34 7.18 -22.23
CA ASP A 21 -14.03 6.60 -22.50
C ASP A 21 -13.86 5.18 -21.95
N LEU A 22 -14.55 4.86 -20.86
CA LEU A 22 -14.41 3.60 -20.15
C LEU A 22 -15.62 2.71 -20.32
N THR A 23 -15.41 1.40 -20.51
CA THR A 23 -16.52 0.42 -20.53
C THR A 23 -17.09 0.20 -19.13
N SER A 24 -16.23 0.29 -18.09
CA SER A 24 -16.66 0.13 -16.71
C SER A 24 -15.78 0.97 -15.80
N ILE A 25 -16.39 1.86 -15.03
CA ILE A 25 -15.70 2.68 -14.05
C ILE A 25 -15.17 1.80 -12.91
N ASP A 26 -15.98 0.85 -12.45
CA ASP A 26 -15.62 -0.04 -11.35
C ASP A 26 -14.40 -0.89 -11.71
N ASP A 27 -14.38 -1.46 -12.90
CA ASP A 27 -13.27 -2.29 -13.35
C ASP A 27 -11.99 -1.47 -13.51
N TRP A 28 -12.13 -0.26 -14.05
CA TRP A 28 -10.98 0.63 -14.18
C TRP A 28 -10.41 1.00 -12.82
N LEU A 29 -11.28 1.37 -11.88
CA LEU A 29 -10.88 1.75 -10.53
C LEU A 29 -10.19 0.59 -9.81
N GLN A 30 -10.76 -0.62 -9.92
CA GLN A 30 -10.16 -1.81 -9.32
C GLN A 30 -8.78 -2.11 -9.92
N GLY A 31 -8.66 -2.01 -11.24
CA GLY A 31 -7.37 -2.20 -11.92
C GLY A 31 -6.32 -1.18 -11.51
N ALA A 32 -6.70 0.09 -11.39
CA ALA A 32 -5.82 1.15 -10.92
C ALA A 32 -5.36 0.88 -9.47
N MET A 33 -6.29 0.46 -8.61
CA MET A 33 -5.98 0.13 -7.23
C MET A 33 -5.05 -1.08 -7.13
N ASP A 34 -5.30 -2.12 -7.94
CA ASP A 34 -4.45 -3.31 -7.96
C ASP A 34 -3.01 -2.97 -8.38
N GLY A 35 -2.86 -2.11 -9.38
CA GLY A 35 -1.55 -1.63 -9.79
C GLY A 35 -0.85 -0.85 -8.69
N LYS A 36 -1.58 0.02 -8.00
CA LYS A 36 -1.02 0.80 -6.88
C LYS A 36 -0.63 -0.10 -5.72
N LYS A 37 -1.45 -1.10 -5.39
CA LYS A 37 -1.12 -2.08 -4.34
C LYS A 37 0.17 -2.81 -4.66
N ALA A 38 0.32 -3.27 -5.90
CA ALA A 38 1.51 -3.99 -6.33
C ALA A 38 2.76 -3.14 -6.23
N ASN A 39 2.69 -1.87 -6.66
CA ASN A 39 3.82 -0.95 -6.60
C ASN A 39 4.19 -0.60 -5.16
N CYS A 40 3.21 -0.36 -4.32
CA CYS A 40 3.45 -0.05 -2.91
C CYS A 40 4.07 -1.24 -2.18
N TRP A 41 3.57 -2.45 -2.46
CA TRP A 41 4.14 -3.67 -1.90
C TRP A 41 5.59 -3.87 -2.30
N LYS A 42 5.90 -3.68 -3.58
CA LYS A 42 7.26 -3.82 -4.09
C LYS A 42 8.23 -2.87 -3.38
N ARG A 43 7.83 -1.61 -3.20
CA ARG A 43 8.66 -0.63 -2.49
C ARG A 43 8.87 -1.01 -1.04
N MET A 44 7.81 -1.42 -0.35
CA MET A 44 7.87 -1.84 1.04
C MET A 44 8.78 -3.03 1.22
N GLN A 45 8.65 -4.03 0.34
CA GLN A 45 9.46 -5.24 0.38
C GLN A 45 10.94 -4.92 0.17
N GLN A 46 11.27 -4.12 -0.82
CA GLN A 46 12.66 -3.73 -1.10
C GLN A 46 13.27 -2.93 0.06
N GLU A 47 12.55 -1.94 0.53
CA GLU A 47 13.03 -1.07 1.61
C GLU A 47 13.26 -1.83 2.91
N TRP A 48 12.26 -2.61 3.33
CA TRP A 48 12.34 -3.29 4.63
C TRP A 48 13.18 -4.55 4.61
N THR A 49 13.30 -5.23 3.46
CA THR A 49 14.24 -6.35 3.33
C THR A 49 15.66 -5.85 3.60
N THR A 50 16.03 -4.73 3.01
CA THR A 50 17.35 -4.12 3.20
C THR A 50 17.56 -3.72 4.66
N LYS A 51 16.57 -3.06 5.28
CA LYS A 51 16.67 -2.64 6.69
C LYS A 51 16.81 -3.82 7.63
N LEU A 52 16.04 -4.89 7.41
CA LEU A 52 16.10 -6.08 8.26
C LEU A 52 17.43 -6.81 8.11
N MET A 53 17.97 -6.89 6.90
CA MET A 53 19.27 -7.52 6.66
C MET A 53 20.41 -6.76 7.32
N ASN A 54 20.29 -5.44 7.46
CA ASN A 54 21.31 -4.59 8.06
C ASN A 54 21.12 -4.40 9.57
N ASP A 55 20.02 -4.91 10.13
CA ASP A 55 19.72 -4.80 11.55
C ASP A 55 20.33 -5.99 12.30
N GLU A 56 21.42 -5.75 13.02
CA GLU A 56 22.14 -6.79 13.77
C GLU A 56 21.27 -7.42 14.88
N SER A 57 20.28 -6.69 15.39
CA SER A 57 19.38 -7.20 16.43
C SER A 57 18.29 -8.09 15.87
N PHE A 58 18.05 -8.06 14.56
CA PHE A 58 17.08 -8.93 13.90
C PHE A 58 17.74 -10.24 13.50
N THR A 59 17.40 -11.29 14.23
CA THR A 59 18.02 -12.63 14.05
C THR A 59 17.06 -13.66 13.46
N ASP A 60 15.79 -13.31 13.32
CA ASP A 60 14.77 -14.19 12.75
C ASP A 60 14.84 -14.21 11.23
N SER A 61 14.22 -15.23 10.62
CA SER A 61 14.09 -15.29 9.18
C SER A 61 13.12 -14.23 8.67
N ILE A 62 13.44 -13.65 7.52
CA ILE A 62 12.54 -12.70 6.85
C ILE A 62 11.41 -13.50 6.18
N PRO A 63 10.14 -13.25 6.54
CA PRO A 63 9.02 -13.97 5.91
C PRO A 63 8.94 -13.75 4.41
N SER A 64 8.68 -14.80 3.65
CA SER A 64 8.42 -14.71 2.21
C SER A 64 6.95 -14.44 1.89
N ASN A 65 6.06 -14.70 2.85
CA ASN A 65 4.62 -14.46 2.73
C ASN A 65 4.33 -12.97 2.94
N GLN A 66 3.53 -12.38 2.05
CA GLN A 66 3.23 -10.95 2.11
C GLN A 66 2.59 -10.55 3.44
N ALA A 67 1.57 -11.29 3.88
CA ALA A 67 0.85 -10.96 5.11
C ALA A 67 1.76 -11.00 6.34
N ASP A 68 2.60 -12.03 6.41
CA ASP A 68 3.53 -12.20 7.53
C ASP A 68 4.63 -11.14 7.52
N PHE A 69 5.13 -10.79 6.32
CA PHE A 69 6.13 -9.74 6.15
C PHE A 69 5.57 -8.40 6.63
N VAL A 70 4.38 -8.04 6.18
CA VAL A 70 3.72 -6.79 6.55
C VAL A 70 3.44 -6.75 8.05
N ALA A 71 2.98 -7.87 8.63
CA ALA A 71 2.73 -7.94 10.08
C ALA A 71 4.01 -7.75 10.88
N LEU A 72 5.10 -8.37 10.45
CA LEU A 72 6.41 -8.20 11.10
C LEU A 72 6.86 -6.75 11.07
N VAL A 73 6.81 -6.13 9.90
CA VAL A 73 7.30 -4.75 9.70
C VAL A 73 6.45 -3.75 10.47
N THR A 74 5.12 -3.84 10.36
CA THR A 74 4.23 -2.87 11.01
C THR A 74 4.21 -2.97 12.53
N ALA A 75 4.64 -4.11 13.08
CA ALA A 75 4.75 -4.29 14.53
C ALA A 75 6.05 -3.72 15.11
N ARG A 76 7.01 -3.33 14.26
CA ARG A 76 8.30 -2.81 14.73
C ARG A 76 8.15 -1.41 15.31
N ALA A 77 8.96 -1.12 16.33
CA ALA A 77 8.97 0.20 16.97
C ALA A 77 9.47 1.31 16.01
N ASP A 78 10.30 0.94 15.04
CA ASP A 78 10.87 1.90 14.08
C ASP A 78 10.02 2.07 12.81
N TYR A 79 8.85 1.40 12.74
CA TYR A 79 7.94 1.55 11.61
C TYR A 79 7.06 2.79 11.78
N ASN A 80 6.98 3.60 10.72
CA ASN A 80 6.05 4.72 10.62
C ASN A 80 5.37 4.67 9.26
N LYS A 81 4.04 4.76 9.25
CA LYS A 81 3.30 4.88 7.98
C LYS A 81 3.53 6.27 7.38
N ARG A 82 3.13 6.46 6.12
CA ARG A 82 3.44 7.68 5.36
C ARG A 82 3.07 8.96 6.08
N THR A 83 1.88 9.02 6.66
CA THR A 83 1.44 10.23 7.37
C THR A 83 2.32 10.56 8.56
N GLU A 84 2.79 9.54 9.27
CA GLU A 84 3.69 9.71 10.42
C GLU A 84 5.07 10.18 9.97
N ARG A 85 5.60 9.60 8.87
CA ARG A 85 6.89 10.02 8.31
C ARG A 85 6.85 11.46 7.82
N ASP A 86 5.78 11.84 7.14
CA ASP A 86 5.61 13.21 6.66
C ASP A 86 5.54 14.21 7.80
N ALA A 87 4.86 13.85 8.90
CA ALA A 87 4.79 14.69 10.09
C ALA A 87 6.17 14.89 10.74
N LEU A 88 6.98 13.82 10.79
CA LEU A 88 8.33 13.90 11.34
C LEU A 88 9.25 14.77 10.48
N GLU A 89 9.15 14.64 9.15
CA GLU A 89 9.95 15.43 8.21
C GLU A 89 9.55 16.89 8.18
N GLY A 90 8.26 17.17 8.41
CA GLY A 90 7.71 18.52 8.42
C GLY A 90 7.90 19.28 9.72
N ALA A 91 8.40 18.63 10.75
CA ALA A 91 8.58 19.23 12.08
C ALA A 91 9.82 20.12 12.16
#